data_77f23700edeb05db20d3bb37370b921a
#
_entry.id   77f23700edeb05db20d3bb37370b921a
#
_cell.length_a   1.000
_cell.length_b   1.000
_cell.length_c   1.000
_cell.angle_alpha   90.00
_cell.angle_beta   90.00
_cell.angle_gamma   90.00
#
_symmetry.space_group_name_H-M   'P 1'
#
loop_
_entity.id
_entity.type
_entity.pdbx_description
1 polymer ?
#
loop_
_entity_poly.entity_id
_entity_poly.type
_entity_poly.pdbx_seq_one_letter_code
_entity_poly.pdbx_strand_id
1 'polypeptide(L)'
;MKQQSLGLEFQNYIEMQDMQSCSFFEEIHERVNNFLSSDELSLVFFGKEDLAKSFFFFALHNSLSKKFNCLYHSSKEKNDFLFLKNTKTEIIFLDSYNNLFGFEESEKKLFDLFNLSKEQKIKLIFNNSIDKSQKIDLKDLESRLSSSLQLNFPDLSDEDKKIIVLNFMKKRGLILNNRSIDFIINRYSRSLNDLIELSYKLDKISLIEKKNITIPLIKKFINL
;
A
#
# COMPACT_ATOMS: atom_id res chain seq x y z
N MET A 1 -6.11 18.79 8.64
CA MET A 1 -4.75 18.64 9.07
C MET A 1 -4.59 17.64 10.20
N LYS A 2 -4.91 16.39 10.02
CA LYS A 2 -4.59 15.21 10.85
C LYS A 2 -4.94 13.97 10.02
N GLN A 3 -4.24 13.80 8.89
CA GLN A 3 -4.47 12.67 7.97
C GLN A 3 -3.44 11.54 8.14
N GLN A 4 -2.52 11.66 9.11
CA GLN A 4 -1.34 10.79 9.18
C GLN A 4 -1.47 9.54 10.07
N SER A 5 -2.53 9.40 10.86
CA SER A 5 -2.70 8.21 11.72
C SER A 5 -3.63 7.14 11.14
N LEU A 6 -4.40 7.46 10.11
CA LEU A 6 -5.33 6.50 9.49
C LEU A 6 -4.61 5.34 8.76
N GLY A 7 -3.48 5.61 8.11
CA GLY A 7 -2.83 4.62 7.24
C GLY A 7 -2.39 3.31 7.92
N LEU A 8 -1.91 3.35 9.16
CA LEU A 8 -1.39 2.16 9.86
C LEU A 8 -2.50 1.23 10.39
N GLU A 9 -3.63 1.79 10.82
CA GLU A 9 -4.76 0.97 11.29
C GLU A 9 -5.45 0.22 10.13
N PHE A 10 -5.41 0.77 8.91
CA PHE A 10 -6.00 0.14 7.72
C PHE A 10 -5.24 -1.10 7.25
N GLN A 11 -3.93 -1.07 7.33
CA GLN A 11 -3.04 -2.10 6.78
C GLN A 11 -3.28 -3.46 7.41
N ASN A 12 -3.66 -3.51 8.70
CA ASN A 12 -3.83 -4.76 9.45
C ASN A 12 -5.06 -5.60 9.05
N TYR A 13 -5.97 -5.07 8.23
CA TYR A 13 -7.23 -5.74 7.91
C TYR A 13 -7.29 -6.34 6.50
N ILE A 14 -6.38 -6.00 5.59
CA ILE A 14 -6.41 -6.48 4.21
C ILE A 14 -5.31 -7.53 4.00
N GLU A 15 -5.70 -8.68 3.46
CA GLU A 15 -4.81 -9.77 3.07
C GLU A 15 -4.84 -9.96 1.54
N MET A 16 -3.86 -10.70 1.01
CA MET A 16 -3.79 -10.97 -0.44
C MET A 16 -5.06 -11.59 -0.98
N GLN A 17 -5.69 -12.52 -0.23
CA GLN A 17 -6.95 -13.16 -0.63
C GLN A 17 -8.13 -12.20 -0.81
N ASP A 18 -8.11 -11.05 -0.13
CA ASP A 18 -9.19 -10.05 -0.23
C ASP A 18 -9.16 -9.28 -1.56
N MET A 19 -8.03 -9.32 -2.25
CA MET A 19 -7.82 -8.64 -3.54
C MET A 19 -7.75 -9.60 -4.73
N GLN A 20 -7.83 -10.92 -4.51
CA GLN A 20 -7.73 -11.92 -5.59
C GLN A 20 -8.75 -11.73 -6.71
N SER A 21 -9.93 -11.19 -6.40
CA SER A 21 -10.97 -10.93 -7.40
C SER A 21 -10.82 -9.58 -8.10
N CYS A 22 -9.83 -8.77 -7.73
CA CYS A 22 -9.55 -7.52 -8.43
C CYS A 22 -8.89 -7.78 -9.78
N SER A 23 -9.22 -6.97 -10.77
CA SER A 23 -8.77 -7.13 -12.15
C SER A 23 -7.24 -7.08 -12.30
N PHE A 24 -6.56 -6.34 -11.45
CA PHE A 24 -5.11 -6.15 -11.46
C PHE A 24 -4.32 -7.27 -10.78
N PHE A 25 -4.98 -8.11 -9.96
CA PHE A 25 -4.31 -8.98 -8.99
C PHE A 25 -3.36 -9.97 -9.65
N GLU A 26 -3.83 -10.74 -10.61
CA GLU A 26 -3.05 -11.81 -11.25
C GLU A 26 -1.77 -11.26 -11.92
N GLU A 27 -1.89 -10.18 -12.69
CA GLU A 27 -0.75 -9.56 -13.38
C GLU A 27 0.31 -9.07 -12.38
N ILE A 28 -0.11 -8.34 -11.34
CA ILE A 28 0.82 -7.79 -10.34
C ILE A 28 1.47 -8.92 -9.54
N HIS A 29 0.68 -9.92 -9.14
CA HIS A 29 1.17 -11.05 -8.37
C HIS A 29 2.18 -11.90 -9.17
N GLU A 30 1.92 -12.14 -10.45
CA GLU A 30 2.85 -12.84 -11.34
C GLU A 30 4.17 -12.06 -11.49
N ARG A 31 4.11 -10.75 -11.72
CA ARG A 31 5.31 -9.90 -11.83
C ARG A 31 6.15 -9.91 -10.56
N VAL A 32 5.51 -9.88 -9.38
CA VAL A 32 6.21 -9.99 -8.10
C VAL A 32 6.88 -11.36 -7.95
N ASN A 33 6.20 -12.45 -8.30
CA ASN A 33 6.78 -13.80 -8.22
C ASN A 33 7.98 -13.95 -9.18
N ASN A 34 7.89 -13.38 -10.38
CA ASN A 34 9.01 -13.36 -11.34
C ASN A 34 10.19 -12.56 -10.80
N PHE A 35 9.95 -11.41 -10.16
CA PHE A 35 11.00 -10.65 -9.47
C PHE A 35 11.64 -11.46 -8.34
N LEU A 36 10.85 -12.13 -7.51
CA LEU A 36 11.38 -12.93 -6.38
C LEU A 36 12.28 -14.08 -6.87
N SER A 37 12.00 -14.63 -8.05
CA SER A 37 12.75 -15.75 -8.66
C SER A 37 13.92 -15.28 -9.54
N SER A 38 14.05 -13.99 -9.83
CA SER A 38 15.11 -13.42 -10.68
C SER A 38 16.34 -13.04 -9.88
N ASP A 39 17.42 -12.67 -10.57
CA ASP A 39 18.64 -12.09 -9.96
C ASP A 39 18.51 -10.59 -9.65
N GLU A 40 17.41 -9.96 -10.06
CA GLU A 40 17.13 -8.56 -9.76
C GLU A 40 16.98 -8.34 -8.25
N LEU A 41 17.60 -7.28 -7.75
CA LEU A 41 17.61 -6.98 -6.31
C LEU A 41 16.62 -5.90 -5.90
N SER A 42 16.05 -5.16 -6.85
CA SER A 42 15.14 -4.06 -6.52
C SER A 42 13.95 -3.98 -7.45
N LEU A 43 12.77 -3.79 -6.84
CA LEU A 43 11.47 -3.63 -7.50
C LEU A 43 10.81 -2.34 -6.98
N VAL A 44 10.35 -1.48 -7.87
CA VAL A 44 9.68 -0.22 -7.55
C VAL A 44 8.23 -0.27 -8.02
N PHE A 45 7.29 -0.21 -7.08
CA PHE A 45 5.88 0.04 -7.37
C PHE A 45 5.65 1.53 -7.56
N PHE A 46 4.99 1.90 -8.63
CA PHE A 46 4.57 3.27 -8.91
C PHE A 46 3.13 3.29 -9.44
N GLY A 47 2.47 4.44 -9.42
CA GLY A 47 1.07 4.61 -9.85
C GLY A 47 0.34 5.60 -8.96
N LYS A 48 -0.86 6.01 -9.34
CA LYS A 48 -1.63 7.09 -8.68
C LYS A 48 -2.46 6.63 -7.48
N GLU A 49 -2.82 5.36 -7.43
CA GLU A 49 -3.73 4.81 -6.40
C GLU A 49 -2.96 4.45 -5.12
N ASP A 50 -2.48 5.48 -4.40
CA ASP A 50 -1.58 5.30 -3.25
C ASP A 50 -2.12 4.38 -2.17
N LEU A 51 -3.39 4.51 -1.81
CA LEU A 51 -3.99 3.67 -0.78
C LEU A 51 -4.09 2.20 -1.21
N ALA A 52 -4.48 1.95 -2.45
CA ALA A 52 -4.58 0.59 -2.98
C ALA A 52 -3.20 -0.07 -3.10
N LYS A 53 -2.19 0.70 -3.55
CA LYS A 53 -0.80 0.23 -3.55
C LYS A 53 -0.34 -0.12 -2.13
N SER A 54 -0.60 0.74 -1.15
CA SER A 54 -0.21 0.50 0.24
C SER A 54 -0.93 -0.72 0.82
N PHE A 55 -2.19 -0.95 0.50
CA PHE A 55 -2.91 -2.17 0.89
C PHE A 55 -2.28 -3.42 0.29
N PHE A 56 -2.04 -3.41 -1.03
CA PHE A 56 -1.40 -4.53 -1.71
C PHE A 56 0.01 -4.78 -1.16
N PHE A 57 0.78 -3.73 -0.98
CA PHE A 57 2.15 -3.78 -0.48
C PHE A 57 2.24 -4.39 0.92
N PHE A 58 1.35 -3.99 1.82
CA PHE A 58 1.29 -4.54 3.16
C PHE A 58 0.79 -5.99 3.19
N ALA A 59 -0.25 -6.31 2.39
CA ALA A 59 -0.75 -7.66 2.26
C ALA A 59 0.31 -8.60 1.66
N LEU A 60 1.11 -8.11 0.71
CA LEU A 60 2.24 -8.84 0.13
C LEU A 60 3.32 -9.11 1.18
N HIS A 61 3.70 -8.08 1.97
CA HIS A 61 4.62 -8.24 3.09
C HIS A 61 4.15 -9.35 4.04
N ASN A 62 2.89 -9.30 4.50
CA ASN A 62 2.33 -10.29 5.41
C ASN A 62 2.32 -11.71 4.81
N SER A 63 2.05 -11.81 3.52
CA SER A 63 2.06 -13.09 2.82
C SER A 63 3.48 -13.67 2.72
N LEU A 64 4.45 -12.85 2.32
CA LEU A 64 5.85 -13.27 2.15
C LEU A 64 6.55 -13.53 3.49
N SER A 65 6.19 -12.82 4.55
CA SER A 65 6.73 -13.04 5.91
C SER A 65 6.44 -14.42 6.48
N LYS A 66 5.52 -15.19 5.87
CA LYS A 66 5.28 -16.59 6.22
C LYS A 66 6.35 -17.54 5.66
N LYS A 67 7.15 -17.09 4.69
CA LYS A 67 8.15 -17.92 3.98
C LYS A 67 9.56 -17.35 4.04
N PHE A 68 9.69 -16.04 4.15
CA PHE A 68 10.95 -15.28 4.12
C PHE A 68 11.07 -14.40 5.35
N ASN A 69 12.30 -14.08 5.73
CA ASN A 69 12.58 -13.06 6.74
C ASN A 69 12.38 -11.66 6.13
N CYS A 70 11.16 -11.13 6.23
CA CYS A 70 10.79 -9.84 5.70
C CYS A 70 10.88 -8.74 6.76
N LEU A 71 11.35 -7.57 6.35
CA LEU A 71 11.29 -6.34 7.13
C LEU A 71 10.39 -5.33 6.42
N TYR A 72 9.48 -4.70 7.15
CA TYR A 72 8.69 -3.57 6.66
C TYR A 72 9.18 -2.28 7.31
N HIS A 73 9.50 -1.29 6.48
CA HIS A 73 9.98 0.01 6.92
C HIS A 73 9.23 1.13 6.21
N SER A 74 8.78 2.11 6.96
CA SER A 74 8.09 3.30 6.44
C SER A 74 8.99 4.53 6.56
N SER A 75 8.91 5.46 5.60
CA SER A 75 9.62 6.75 5.66
C SER A 75 9.29 7.61 6.89
N LYS A 76 8.27 7.23 7.66
CA LYS A 76 7.90 7.87 8.93
C LYS A 76 8.77 7.44 10.11
N GLU A 77 9.52 6.35 9.96
CA GLU A 77 10.43 5.80 10.96
C GLU A 77 11.84 6.41 10.80
N LYS A 78 12.71 6.18 11.77
CA LYS A 78 14.12 6.62 11.66
C LYS A 78 14.80 5.89 10.49
N ASN A 79 15.39 6.65 9.57
CA ASN A 79 16.06 6.12 8.38
C ASN A 79 17.49 5.65 8.70
N ASP A 80 17.62 4.75 9.65
CA ASP A 80 18.91 4.13 9.96
C ASP A 80 18.82 2.64 9.64
N PHE A 81 19.53 2.23 8.58
CA PHE A 81 19.57 0.84 8.11
C PHE A 81 20.78 0.07 8.67
N LEU A 82 21.57 0.66 9.56
CA LEU A 82 22.77 0.01 10.12
C LEU A 82 22.45 -1.28 10.88
N PHE A 83 21.25 -1.37 11.48
CA PHE A 83 20.80 -2.58 12.15
C PHE A 83 20.66 -3.79 11.21
N LEU A 84 20.51 -3.57 9.89
CA LEU A 84 20.36 -4.64 8.90
C LEU A 84 21.67 -5.44 8.69
N LYS A 85 22.84 -4.89 9.02
CA LYS A 85 24.12 -5.57 8.83
C LYS A 85 24.24 -6.89 9.60
N ASN A 86 23.45 -7.06 10.66
CA ASN A 86 23.49 -8.24 11.54
C ASN A 86 22.20 -9.07 11.49
N THR A 87 21.30 -8.82 10.53
CA THR A 87 20.03 -9.55 10.41
C THR A 87 20.10 -10.57 9.27
N LYS A 88 19.30 -11.63 9.39
CA LYS A 88 19.08 -12.61 8.31
C LYS A 88 17.93 -12.14 7.38
N THR A 89 17.78 -10.84 7.17
CA THR A 89 16.70 -10.29 6.35
C THR A 89 16.92 -10.68 4.90
N GLU A 90 15.89 -11.21 4.24
CA GLU A 90 15.90 -11.62 2.83
C GLU A 90 15.19 -10.60 1.94
N ILE A 91 14.15 -9.95 2.47
CA ILE A 91 13.35 -8.98 1.72
C ILE A 91 13.07 -7.77 2.60
N ILE A 92 13.29 -6.57 2.07
CA ILE A 92 12.94 -5.31 2.72
C ILE A 92 11.85 -4.61 1.92
N PHE A 93 10.75 -4.32 2.60
CA PHE A 93 9.66 -3.51 2.09
C PHE A 93 9.83 -2.06 2.54
N LEU A 94 9.88 -1.15 1.58
CA LEU A 94 10.16 0.26 1.78
C LEU A 94 8.94 1.08 1.35
N ASP A 95 8.16 1.56 2.33
CA ASP A 95 6.91 2.27 2.06
C ASP A 95 7.06 3.79 2.11
N SER A 96 6.49 4.48 1.11
CA SER A 96 6.42 5.95 1.03
C SER A 96 7.78 6.66 1.02
N TYR A 97 8.80 6.06 0.40
CA TYR A 97 10.18 6.56 0.42
C TYR A 97 10.43 7.80 -0.43
N ASN A 98 9.50 8.13 -1.33
CA ASN A 98 9.54 9.39 -2.06
C ASN A 98 9.60 10.63 -1.14
N ASN A 99 9.09 10.56 0.08
CA ASN A 99 9.17 11.65 1.06
C ASN A 99 10.62 11.96 1.51
N LEU A 100 11.58 11.13 1.16
CA LEU A 100 13.00 11.30 1.51
C LEU A 100 13.81 11.93 0.40
N PHE A 101 13.24 12.08 -0.79
CA PHE A 101 13.93 12.71 -1.93
C PHE A 101 14.06 14.22 -1.73
N GLY A 102 15.18 14.79 -2.19
CA GLY A 102 15.56 16.19 -1.95
C GLY A 102 16.21 16.44 -0.59
N PHE A 103 16.46 15.38 0.22
CA PHE A 103 17.20 15.46 1.47
C PHE A 103 18.48 14.65 1.38
N GLU A 104 19.63 15.33 1.21
CA GLU A 104 20.92 14.70 0.91
C GLU A 104 21.28 13.56 1.87
N GLU A 105 21.09 13.73 3.18
CA GLU A 105 21.38 12.69 4.17
C GLU A 105 20.48 11.46 4.01
N SER A 106 19.21 11.67 3.71
CA SER A 106 18.25 10.58 3.52
C SER A 106 18.53 9.81 2.23
N GLU A 107 18.88 10.52 1.17
CA GLU A 107 19.26 9.91 -0.11
C GLU A 107 20.55 9.10 -0.01
N LYS A 108 21.55 9.58 0.74
CA LYS A 108 22.77 8.80 1.04
C LYS A 108 22.45 7.50 1.77
N LYS A 109 21.57 7.55 2.78
CA LYS A 109 21.14 6.33 3.51
C LYS A 109 20.42 5.33 2.61
N LEU A 110 19.57 5.81 1.69
CA LEU A 110 18.94 4.94 0.70
C LEU A 110 19.97 4.33 -0.26
N PHE A 111 20.93 5.09 -0.69
CA PHE A 111 22.02 4.59 -1.54
C PHE A 111 22.85 3.54 -0.83
N ASP A 112 23.18 3.75 0.44
CA ASP A 112 23.88 2.77 1.28
C ASP A 112 23.07 1.48 1.43
N LEU A 113 21.74 1.58 1.52
CA LEU A 113 20.85 0.42 1.54
C LEU A 113 20.93 -0.38 0.22
N PHE A 114 21.01 0.27 -0.93
CA PHE A 114 21.24 -0.43 -2.20
C PHE A 114 22.58 -1.17 -2.23
N ASN A 115 23.64 -0.56 -1.68
CA ASN A 115 24.94 -1.22 -1.59
C ASN A 115 24.88 -2.45 -0.67
N LEU A 116 24.26 -2.32 0.50
CA LEU A 116 24.04 -3.41 1.44
C LEU A 116 23.20 -4.55 0.82
N SER A 117 22.14 -4.19 0.09
CA SER A 117 21.30 -5.15 -0.64
C SER A 117 22.15 -5.99 -1.61
N LYS A 118 23.07 -5.35 -2.35
CA LYS A 118 23.96 -6.03 -3.28
C LYS A 118 24.95 -6.95 -2.57
N GLU A 119 25.54 -6.50 -1.47
CA GLU A 119 26.50 -7.27 -0.68
C GLU A 119 25.87 -8.51 -0.02
N GLN A 120 24.67 -8.38 0.51
CA GLN A 120 23.98 -9.42 1.27
C GLN A 120 22.91 -10.17 0.46
N LYS A 121 22.70 -9.82 -0.82
CA LYS A 121 21.66 -10.36 -1.70
C LYS A 121 20.24 -10.19 -1.13
N ILE A 122 19.97 -9.05 -0.49
CA ILE A 122 18.66 -8.69 0.06
C ILE A 122 17.82 -8.08 -1.06
N LYS A 123 16.59 -8.54 -1.24
CA LYS A 123 15.65 -7.93 -2.19
C LYS A 123 15.00 -6.69 -1.59
N LEU A 124 14.98 -5.61 -2.34
CA LEU A 124 14.32 -4.35 -1.97
C LEU A 124 13.03 -4.18 -2.76
N ILE A 125 11.93 -3.95 -2.09
CA ILE A 125 10.65 -3.66 -2.73
C ILE A 125 10.19 -2.28 -2.25
N PHE A 126 10.08 -1.33 -3.18
CA PHE A 126 9.70 0.05 -2.91
C PHE A 126 8.24 0.30 -3.27
N ASN A 127 7.50 0.95 -2.40
CA ASN A 127 6.21 1.54 -2.70
C ASN A 127 6.35 3.06 -2.77
N ASN A 128 6.40 3.59 -3.97
CA ASN A 128 6.50 5.01 -4.20
C ASN A 128 5.27 5.53 -4.94
N SER A 129 4.67 6.59 -4.42
CA SER A 129 3.90 7.50 -5.26
C SER A 129 4.91 8.42 -5.95
N ILE A 130 5.46 8.00 -7.07
CA ILE A 130 6.37 8.87 -7.83
C ILE A 130 5.51 9.98 -8.45
N ASP A 131 5.35 11.06 -7.73
CA ASP A 131 5.14 12.33 -8.37
C ASP A 131 6.45 12.65 -9.10
N LYS A 132 6.39 12.70 -10.43
CA LYS A 132 7.53 13.04 -11.29
C LYS A 132 8.17 14.41 -10.95
N SER A 133 7.54 15.17 -10.05
CA SER A 133 8.03 16.46 -9.54
C SER A 133 9.09 16.33 -8.45
N GLN A 134 9.23 15.15 -7.81
CA GLN A 134 10.21 14.96 -6.74
C GLN A 134 11.60 14.71 -7.35
N LYS A 135 12.46 15.70 -7.18
CA LYS A 135 13.84 15.67 -7.66
C LYS A 135 14.68 14.84 -6.69
N ILE A 136 15.42 13.89 -7.23
CA ILE A 136 16.50 13.18 -6.54
C ILE A 136 17.78 13.97 -6.78
N ASP A 137 18.45 14.40 -5.73
CA ASP A 137 19.67 15.19 -5.85
C ASP A 137 20.89 14.30 -6.01
N LEU A 138 20.88 13.09 -5.43
CA LEU A 138 21.98 12.12 -5.56
C LEU A 138 21.84 11.30 -6.85
N LYS A 139 22.62 11.62 -7.87
CA LYS A 139 22.59 10.95 -9.19
C LYS A 139 22.78 9.44 -9.14
N ASP A 140 23.60 8.96 -8.20
CA ASP A 140 23.84 7.53 -8.05
C ASP A 140 22.60 6.80 -7.54
N LEU A 141 21.83 7.41 -6.64
CA LEU A 141 20.54 6.89 -6.19
C LEU A 141 19.49 6.92 -7.32
N GLU A 142 19.42 8.02 -8.07
CA GLU A 142 18.54 8.15 -9.22
C GLU A 142 18.82 7.03 -10.25
N SER A 143 20.10 6.78 -10.54
CA SER A 143 20.53 5.69 -11.43
C SER A 143 20.10 4.31 -10.91
N ARG A 144 20.25 4.04 -9.61
CA ARG A 144 19.82 2.77 -8.97
C ARG A 144 18.32 2.57 -9.08
N LEU A 145 17.54 3.58 -8.72
CA LEU A 145 16.08 3.53 -8.79
C LEU A 145 15.59 3.37 -10.24
N SER A 146 16.23 4.05 -11.19
CA SER A 146 15.89 3.94 -12.63
C SER A 146 16.24 2.57 -13.22
N SER A 147 17.30 1.93 -12.71
CA SER A 147 17.70 0.58 -13.13
C SER A 147 16.91 -0.54 -12.42
N SER A 148 16.16 -0.21 -11.36
CA SER A 148 15.29 -1.18 -10.67
C SER A 148 14.17 -1.65 -11.58
N LEU A 149 13.67 -2.86 -11.33
CA LEU A 149 12.48 -3.35 -12.01
C LEU A 149 11.28 -2.43 -11.69
N GLN A 150 10.63 -1.92 -12.72
CA GLN A 150 9.50 -0.99 -12.56
C GLN A 150 8.18 -1.75 -12.68
N LEU A 151 7.29 -1.59 -11.70
CA LEU A 151 5.97 -2.18 -11.70
C LEU A 151 4.91 -1.07 -11.55
N ASN A 152 4.18 -0.82 -12.64
CA ASN A 152 3.07 0.12 -12.62
C ASN A 152 1.86 -0.50 -11.95
N PHE A 153 1.41 0.08 -10.83
CA PHE A 153 0.15 -0.28 -10.22
C PHE A 153 -0.97 0.43 -10.98
N PRO A 154 -1.94 -0.30 -11.55
CA PRO A 154 -2.95 0.30 -12.41
C PRO A 154 -3.93 1.19 -11.65
N ASP A 155 -4.60 2.08 -12.38
CA ASP A 155 -5.76 2.79 -11.87
C ASP A 155 -6.90 1.78 -11.61
N LEU A 156 -7.52 1.87 -10.44
CA LEU A 156 -8.56 0.94 -10.05
C LEU A 156 -9.89 1.25 -10.74
N SER A 157 -10.53 0.21 -11.27
CA SER A 157 -11.92 0.28 -11.70
C SER A 157 -12.87 0.50 -10.51
N ASP A 158 -14.09 0.97 -10.75
CA ASP A 158 -15.11 1.07 -9.70
C ASP A 158 -15.42 -0.31 -9.09
N GLU A 159 -15.32 -1.40 -9.89
CA GLU A 159 -15.52 -2.77 -9.40
C GLU A 159 -14.38 -3.23 -8.49
N ASP A 160 -13.11 -2.92 -8.82
CA ASP A 160 -11.98 -3.22 -7.93
C ASP A 160 -12.12 -2.49 -6.59
N LYS A 161 -12.48 -1.20 -6.61
CA LYS A 161 -12.75 -0.40 -5.40
C LYS A 161 -13.87 -1.00 -4.57
N LYS A 162 -14.93 -1.45 -5.20
CA LYS A 162 -16.06 -2.13 -4.57
C LYS A 162 -15.60 -3.42 -3.86
N ILE A 163 -14.83 -4.26 -4.53
CA ILE A 163 -14.27 -5.49 -3.95
C ILE A 163 -13.44 -5.18 -2.70
N ILE A 164 -12.51 -4.22 -2.81
CA ILE A 164 -11.63 -3.83 -1.69
C ILE A 164 -12.46 -3.31 -0.51
N VAL A 165 -13.40 -2.40 -0.74
CA VAL A 165 -14.22 -1.80 0.32
C VAL A 165 -15.13 -2.83 0.99
N LEU A 166 -15.76 -3.71 0.22
CA LEU A 166 -16.62 -4.76 0.78
C LEU A 166 -15.83 -5.74 1.65
N ASN A 167 -14.65 -6.18 1.20
CA ASN A 167 -13.80 -7.07 1.98
C ASN A 167 -13.26 -6.38 3.24
N PHE A 168 -12.85 -5.12 3.13
CA PHE A 168 -12.45 -4.30 4.26
C PHE A 168 -13.56 -4.19 5.31
N MET A 169 -14.79 -3.87 4.91
CA MET A 169 -15.94 -3.76 5.81
C MET A 169 -16.31 -5.11 6.42
N LYS A 170 -16.30 -6.19 5.63
CA LYS A 170 -16.60 -7.54 6.12
C LYS A 170 -15.65 -7.97 7.24
N LYS A 171 -14.35 -7.68 7.12
CA LYS A 171 -13.35 -7.98 8.17
C LYS A 171 -13.58 -7.21 9.48
N ARG A 172 -14.26 -6.08 9.40
CA ARG A 172 -14.70 -5.29 10.56
C ARG A 172 -16.08 -5.71 11.09
N GLY A 173 -16.63 -6.80 10.57
CA GLY A 173 -17.95 -7.29 10.98
C GLY A 173 -19.13 -6.52 10.39
N LEU A 174 -18.88 -5.66 9.41
CA LEU A 174 -19.91 -4.88 8.72
C LEU A 174 -20.34 -5.57 7.43
N ILE A 175 -21.64 -5.79 7.29
CA ILE A 175 -22.20 -6.37 6.07
C ILE A 175 -22.91 -5.27 5.28
N LEU A 176 -22.30 -4.90 4.15
CA LEU A 176 -22.93 -4.07 3.14
C LEU A 176 -23.42 -4.96 1.99
N ASN A 177 -24.65 -4.71 1.53
CA ASN A 177 -25.12 -5.33 0.30
C ASN A 177 -24.65 -4.56 -0.94
N ASN A 178 -24.66 -5.21 -2.10
CA ASN A 178 -24.19 -4.61 -3.36
C ASN A 178 -24.92 -3.29 -3.70
N ARG A 179 -26.23 -3.18 -3.41
CA ARG A 179 -26.98 -1.94 -3.67
C ARG A 179 -26.48 -0.76 -2.84
N SER A 180 -26.07 -1.02 -1.58
CA SER A 180 -25.55 0.02 -0.70
C SER A 180 -24.17 0.50 -1.14
N ILE A 181 -23.27 -0.39 -1.55
CA ILE A 181 -21.95 0.02 -2.04
C ILE A 181 -22.05 0.73 -3.40
N ASP A 182 -22.89 0.24 -4.32
CA ASP A 182 -23.16 0.92 -5.60
C ASP A 182 -23.72 2.33 -5.38
N PHE A 183 -24.61 2.48 -4.39
CA PHE A 183 -25.13 3.79 -4.01
C PHE A 183 -24.04 4.73 -3.51
N ILE A 184 -23.11 4.24 -2.68
CA ILE A 184 -21.98 5.02 -2.14
C ILE A 184 -21.06 5.48 -3.28
N ILE A 185 -20.62 4.57 -4.15
CA ILE A 185 -19.70 4.86 -5.26
C ILE A 185 -20.32 5.88 -6.24
N ASN A 186 -21.61 5.73 -6.54
CA ASN A 186 -22.29 6.58 -7.52
C ASN A 186 -22.71 7.96 -6.97
N ARG A 187 -22.87 8.11 -5.65
CA ARG A 187 -23.48 9.30 -5.04
C ARG A 187 -22.56 10.05 -4.07
N TYR A 188 -21.54 9.41 -3.54
CA TYR A 188 -20.64 10.00 -2.56
C TYR A 188 -19.26 10.27 -3.15
N SER A 189 -18.50 9.24 -3.45
CA SER A 189 -17.15 9.38 -4.01
C SER A 189 -16.69 8.12 -4.72
N ARG A 190 -15.83 8.31 -5.75
CA ARG A 190 -15.08 7.24 -6.41
C ARG A 190 -13.64 7.13 -5.89
N SER A 191 -13.23 7.98 -4.96
CA SER A 191 -11.92 7.90 -4.32
C SER A 191 -11.91 6.74 -3.33
N LEU A 192 -10.94 5.83 -3.43
CA LEU A 192 -10.80 4.74 -2.46
C LEU A 192 -10.57 5.28 -1.04
N ASN A 193 -9.84 6.38 -0.89
CA ASN A 193 -9.62 7.03 0.40
C ASN A 193 -10.94 7.43 1.05
N ASP A 194 -11.81 8.14 0.31
CA ASP A 194 -13.10 8.59 0.83
C ASP A 194 -14.02 7.42 1.17
N LEU A 195 -14.00 6.37 0.32
CA LEU A 195 -14.79 5.16 0.54
C LEU A 195 -14.37 4.43 1.83
N ILE A 196 -13.09 4.35 2.08
CA ILE A 196 -12.55 3.75 3.31
C ILE A 196 -12.84 4.63 4.53
N GLU A 197 -12.67 5.96 4.44
CA GLU A 197 -13.06 6.88 5.53
C GLU A 197 -14.54 6.78 5.88
N LEU A 198 -15.40 6.72 4.86
CA LEU A 198 -16.84 6.51 5.07
C LEU A 198 -17.11 5.18 5.77
N SER A 199 -16.39 4.13 5.39
CA SER A 199 -16.50 2.82 6.02
C SER A 199 -16.24 2.88 7.53
N TYR A 200 -15.24 3.65 7.98
CA TYR A 200 -14.99 3.88 9.41
C TYR A 200 -16.11 4.64 10.11
N LYS A 201 -16.63 5.66 9.46
CA LYS A 201 -17.75 6.43 10.02
C LYS A 201 -18.98 5.54 10.19
N LEU A 202 -19.27 4.71 9.19
CA LEU A 202 -20.38 3.77 9.21
C LEU A 202 -20.20 2.68 10.29
N ASP A 203 -18.97 2.21 10.49
CA ASP A 203 -18.63 1.25 11.54
C ASP A 203 -18.96 1.81 12.94
N LYS A 204 -18.41 3.00 13.25
CA LYS A 204 -18.66 3.66 14.53
C LYS A 204 -20.17 3.83 14.82
N ILE A 205 -20.93 4.20 13.79
CA ILE A 205 -22.36 4.44 13.93
C ILE A 205 -23.14 3.14 14.09
N SER A 206 -22.81 2.12 13.31
CA SER A 206 -23.42 0.78 13.44
C SER A 206 -23.27 0.25 14.87
N LEU A 207 -22.10 0.46 15.49
CA LEU A 207 -21.84 0.09 16.89
C LEU A 207 -22.66 0.90 17.89
N ILE A 208 -22.76 2.22 17.69
CA ILE A 208 -23.49 3.14 18.61
C ILE A 208 -25.00 2.88 18.52
N GLU A 209 -25.55 2.83 17.30
CA GLU A 209 -26.98 2.67 17.09
C GLU A 209 -27.43 1.21 17.14
N LYS A 210 -26.53 0.23 17.18
CA LYS A 210 -26.79 -1.21 17.11
C LYS A 210 -27.70 -1.59 15.93
N LYS A 211 -27.50 -0.95 14.79
CA LYS A 211 -28.29 -1.12 13.55
C LYS A 211 -27.44 -1.56 12.39
N ASN A 212 -28.05 -2.33 11.50
CA ASN A 212 -27.45 -2.65 10.21
C ASN A 212 -27.33 -1.39 9.33
N ILE A 213 -26.28 -1.36 8.50
CA ILE A 213 -26.04 -0.26 7.56
C ILE A 213 -27.04 -0.37 6.41
N THR A 214 -27.89 0.64 6.30
CA THR A 214 -28.92 0.75 5.25
C THR A 214 -28.74 2.03 4.44
N ILE A 215 -29.28 2.09 3.22
CA ILE A 215 -29.20 3.30 2.38
C ILE A 215 -29.75 4.55 3.12
N PRO A 216 -30.88 4.51 3.84
CA PRO A 216 -31.33 5.66 4.63
C PRO A 216 -30.32 6.10 5.71
N LEU A 217 -29.61 5.15 6.34
CA LEU A 217 -28.54 5.48 7.29
C LEU A 217 -27.36 6.14 6.57
N ILE A 218 -26.92 5.59 5.45
CA ILE A 218 -25.82 6.12 4.64
C ILE A 218 -26.13 7.58 4.22
N LYS A 219 -27.34 7.86 3.71
CA LYS A 219 -27.76 9.21 3.30
C LYS A 219 -27.59 10.28 4.38
N LYS A 220 -27.83 9.94 5.65
CA LYS A 220 -27.63 10.87 6.77
C LYS A 220 -26.18 11.34 6.91
N PHE A 221 -25.20 10.55 6.45
CA PHE A 221 -23.78 10.81 6.65
C PHE A 221 -23.07 11.37 5.41
N ILE A 222 -23.66 11.21 4.24
CA ILE A 222 -23.13 11.77 2.98
C ILE A 222 -23.84 13.08 2.58
N ASN A 223 -24.67 13.64 3.48
CA ASN A 223 -25.40 14.92 3.30
C ASN A 223 -26.26 14.95 2.02
N LEU A 224 -26.95 13.85 1.68
CA LEU A 224 -27.92 13.73 0.58
C LEU A 224 -29.35 13.60 1.09
#